data_f4c83ad6372ffff07ee2cc479a2de2d1
#
_entry.id   f4c83ad6372ffff07ee2cc479a2de2d1
#
_cell.length_a   1.000
_cell.length_b   1.000
_cell.length_c   1.000
_cell.angle_alpha   90.00
_cell.angle_beta   90.00
_cell.angle_gamma   90.00
#
_symmetry.space_group_name_H-M   'P 1'
#
loop_
_entity.id
_entity.type
_entity.pdbx_description
1 polymer ?
#
loop_
_entity_poly.entity_id
_entity_poly.type
_entity_poly.pdbx_seq_one_letter_code
_entity_poly.pdbx_strand_id
1 'polypeptide(L)'
;MIRVAITDDHPLLVEGMKNILAESRDVKLVASFSSADETVNYKGLSEIDVLLLDINLPDMDGIVLCESLSKSHQHLRIIGLTSHKQTSFLKGMLKAGARGFLIKNTPAQEIIAAITAVYNNQEYLQAEMKELLVAETLKTGHHNSFIPKLTRREQEILKLITDEHTTQEIADKLFLSPKTVETHRQNLMLKLEAKNSIGLVKIAMQKGLV
;
A
#
# COMPACT_ATOMS: atom_id res chain seq x y z
N MET A 1 -10.54 -9.33 -23.06
CA MET A 1 -11.14 -8.50 -21.97
C MET A 1 -10.36 -8.82 -20.72
N ILE A 2 -9.69 -7.83 -20.12
CA ILE A 2 -8.82 -7.98 -18.93
C ILE A 2 -9.73 -8.13 -17.70
N ARG A 3 -9.51 -9.19 -16.92
CA ARG A 3 -10.29 -9.49 -15.70
C ARG A 3 -9.61 -8.84 -14.50
N VAL A 4 -10.26 -7.83 -13.94
CA VAL A 4 -9.74 -7.01 -12.84
C VAL A 4 -10.47 -7.32 -11.55
N ALA A 5 -9.74 -7.40 -10.44
CA ALA A 5 -10.31 -7.34 -9.10
C ALA A 5 -9.78 -6.11 -8.34
N ILE A 6 -10.49 -5.72 -7.31
CA ILE A 6 -10.08 -4.64 -6.39
C ILE A 6 -10.15 -5.13 -4.94
N THR A 7 -9.12 -4.81 -4.17
CA THR A 7 -9.10 -4.98 -2.70
C THR A 7 -8.93 -3.60 -2.07
N ASP A 8 -9.99 -3.09 -1.45
CA ASP A 8 -10.02 -1.79 -0.78
C ASP A 8 -11.19 -1.75 0.22
N ASP A 9 -10.96 -1.26 1.42
CA ASP A 9 -11.96 -1.18 2.48
C ASP A 9 -12.85 0.09 2.40
N HIS A 10 -12.64 0.94 1.37
CA HIS A 10 -13.41 2.15 1.13
C HIS A 10 -14.54 1.92 0.11
N PRO A 11 -15.81 1.74 0.55
CA PRO A 11 -16.91 1.37 -0.36
C PRO A 11 -17.14 2.38 -1.49
N LEU A 12 -17.00 3.69 -1.22
CA LEU A 12 -17.19 4.74 -2.23
C LEU A 12 -16.14 4.67 -3.34
N LEU A 13 -14.89 4.33 -3.00
CA LEU A 13 -13.84 4.15 -3.99
C LEU A 13 -14.10 2.92 -4.85
N VAL A 14 -14.48 1.82 -4.24
CA VAL A 14 -14.82 0.57 -4.95
C VAL A 14 -15.97 0.83 -5.92
N GLU A 15 -17.01 1.56 -5.50
CA GLU A 15 -18.15 1.90 -6.37
C GLU A 15 -17.74 2.83 -7.52
N GLY A 16 -16.90 3.83 -7.23
CA GLY A 16 -16.30 4.68 -8.26
C GLY A 16 -15.50 3.89 -9.29
N MET A 17 -14.68 2.95 -8.84
CA MET A 17 -13.90 2.06 -9.72
C MET A 17 -14.80 1.14 -10.56
N LYS A 18 -15.89 0.61 -10.00
CA LYS A 18 -16.89 -0.15 -10.77
C LYS A 18 -17.43 0.65 -11.96
N ASN A 19 -17.82 1.90 -11.71
CA ASN A 19 -18.36 2.77 -12.74
C ASN A 19 -17.30 3.09 -13.81
N ILE A 20 -16.08 3.44 -13.41
CA ILE A 20 -14.97 3.70 -14.32
C ILE A 20 -14.68 2.49 -15.22
N LEU A 21 -14.59 1.31 -14.64
CA LEU A 21 -14.25 0.09 -15.39
C LEU A 21 -15.41 -0.40 -16.26
N ALA A 22 -16.66 -0.11 -15.89
CA ALA A 22 -17.83 -0.46 -16.69
C ALA A 22 -17.91 0.31 -18.02
N GLU A 23 -17.30 1.50 -18.11
CA GLU A 23 -17.22 2.28 -19.35
C GLU A 23 -16.20 1.73 -20.36
N SER A 24 -15.29 0.86 -19.90
CA SER A 24 -14.27 0.27 -20.76
C SER A 24 -14.76 -1.00 -21.46
N ARG A 25 -14.45 -1.12 -22.75
CA ARG A 25 -14.72 -2.36 -23.51
C ARG A 25 -13.66 -3.45 -23.30
N ASP A 26 -12.48 -3.06 -22.84
CA ASP A 26 -11.31 -3.94 -22.76
C ASP A 26 -11.06 -4.49 -21.34
N VAL A 27 -11.69 -3.89 -20.32
CA VAL A 27 -11.50 -4.21 -18.90
C VAL A 27 -12.84 -4.59 -18.28
N LYS A 28 -12.83 -5.59 -17.39
CA LYS A 28 -14.02 -6.02 -16.65
C LYS A 28 -13.67 -6.22 -15.18
N LEU A 29 -14.35 -5.53 -14.28
CA LEU A 29 -14.29 -5.84 -12.85
C LEU A 29 -15.05 -7.16 -12.60
N VAL A 30 -14.35 -8.15 -12.07
CA VAL A 30 -14.91 -9.49 -11.81
C VAL A 30 -15.10 -9.79 -10.33
N ALA A 31 -14.38 -9.09 -9.44
CA ALA A 31 -14.50 -9.24 -8.00
C ALA A 31 -14.08 -7.95 -7.27
N SER A 32 -14.61 -7.76 -6.06
CA SER A 32 -14.17 -6.71 -5.14
C SER A 32 -14.16 -7.27 -3.72
N PHE A 33 -13.14 -6.91 -2.95
CA PHE A 33 -12.88 -7.39 -1.60
C PHE A 33 -12.67 -6.20 -0.67
N SER A 34 -13.10 -6.31 0.59
CA SER A 34 -12.94 -5.29 1.62
C SER A 34 -11.76 -5.56 2.55
N SER A 35 -11.10 -6.71 2.40
CA SER A 35 -10.00 -7.14 3.27
C SER A 35 -9.02 -8.07 2.55
N ALA A 36 -7.84 -8.24 3.14
CA ALA A 36 -6.85 -9.21 2.68
C ALA A 36 -7.37 -10.64 2.82
N ASP A 37 -8.08 -10.94 3.89
CA ASP A 37 -8.64 -12.27 4.16
C ASP A 37 -9.65 -12.69 3.07
N GLU A 38 -10.57 -11.79 2.69
CA GLU A 38 -11.48 -12.03 1.58
C GLU A 38 -10.75 -12.29 0.27
N THR A 39 -9.67 -11.54 0.02
CA THR A 39 -8.85 -11.69 -1.19
C THR A 39 -8.18 -13.05 -1.26
N VAL A 40 -7.49 -13.46 -0.19
CA VAL A 40 -6.73 -14.71 -0.14
C VAL A 40 -7.65 -15.94 -0.23
N ASN A 41 -8.84 -15.86 0.40
CA ASN A 41 -9.80 -16.96 0.41
C ASN A 41 -10.67 -17.05 -0.86
N TYR A 42 -10.53 -16.13 -1.80
CA TYR A 42 -11.29 -16.14 -3.04
C TYR A 42 -10.80 -17.24 -3.99
N LYS A 43 -11.67 -18.22 -4.27
CA LYS A 43 -11.33 -19.38 -5.11
C LYS A 43 -11.05 -19.03 -6.58
N GLY A 44 -11.51 -17.87 -7.04
CA GLY A 44 -11.35 -17.40 -8.42
C GLY A 44 -10.09 -16.56 -8.67
N LEU A 45 -9.13 -16.50 -7.75
CA LEU A 45 -7.88 -15.71 -7.92
C LEU A 45 -7.09 -16.10 -9.17
N SER A 46 -7.12 -17.39 -9.55
CA SER A 46 -6.46 -17.88 -10.76
C SER A 46 -7.06 -17.34 -12.06
N GLU A 47 -8.24 -16.76 -11.98
CA GLU A 47 -8.96 -16.20 -13.12
C GLU A 47 -8.84 -14.68 -13.21
N ILE A 48 -8.16 -14.04 -12.27
CA ILE A 48 -7.93 -12.58 -12.23
C ILE A 48 -6.61 -12.28 -12.92
N ASP A 49 -6.63 -11.35 -13.87
CA ASP A 49 -5.44 -10.91 -14.59
C ASP A 49 -4.71 -9.80 -13.83
N VAL A 50 -5.48 -8.83 -13.31
CA VAL A 50 -4.93 -7.64 -12.61
C VAL A 50 -5.68 -7.41 -11.31
N LEU A 51 -4.95 -7.21 -10.22
CA LEU A 51 -5.46 -6.83 -8.90
C LEU A 51 -5.09 -5.38 -8.60
N LEU A 52 -6.09 -4.54 -8.37
CA LEU A 52 -5.92 -3.22 -7.76
C LEU A 52 -5.93 -3.41 -6.24
N LEU A 53 -4.83 -3.11 -5.57
CA LEU A 53 -4.63 -3.44 -4.16
C LEU A 53 -4.34 -2.21 -3.32
N ASP A 54 -5.24 -1.90 -2.38
CA ASP A 54 -4.94 -0.89 -1.36
C ASP A 54 -3.79 -1.33 -0.45
N ILE A 55 -2.95 -0.36 -0.11
CA ILE A 55 -1.84 -0.58 0.83
C ILE A 55 -2.35 -0.66 2.26
N ASN A 56 -3.38 0.11 2.60
CA ASN A 56 -3.88 0.23 3.97
C ASN A 56 -5.18 -0.56 4.15
N LEU A 57 -5.07 -1.87 4.29
CA LEU A 57 -6.21 -2.72 4.61
C LEU A 57 -6.40 -2.85 6.14
N PRO A 58 -7.62 -3.15 6.60
CA PRO A 58 -7.94 -3.20 8.04
C PRO A 58 -7.30 -4.39 8.77
N ASP A 59 -7.05 -5.49 8.07
CA ASP A 59 -6.63 -6.77 8.62
C ASP A 59 -5.17 -7.13 8.32
N MET A 60 -4.58 -6.58 7.25
CA MET A 60 -3.20 -6.85 6.84
C MET A 60 -2.63 -5.66 6.06
N ASP A 61 -1.30 -5.46 6.13
CA ASP A 61 -0.60 -4.52 5.26
C ASP A 61 -0.67 -5.01 3.80
N GLY A 62 -1.12 -4.14 2.88
CA GLY A 62 -1.22 -4.46 1.46
C GLY A 62 0.12 -4.82 0.82
N ILE A 63 1.25 -4.33 1.35
CA ILE A 63 2.58 -4.73 0.88
C ILE A 63 2.85 -6.20 1.21
N VAL A 64 2.47 -6.65 2.41
CA VAL A 64 2.60 -8.06 2.82
C VAL A 64 1.69 -8.95 1.99
N LEU A 65 0.45 -8.52 1.74
CA LEU A 65 -0.47 -9.22 0.86
C LEU A 65 0.08 -9.31 -0.57
N CYS A 66 0.61 -8.21 -1.11
CA CYS A 66 1.24 -8.16 -2.42
C CYS A 66 2.38 -9.18 -2.54
N GLU A 67 3.28 -9.24 -1.56
CA GLU A 67 4.39 -10.19 -1.54
C GLU A 67 3.91 -11.65 -1.52
N SER A 68 2.90 -11.95 -0.71
CA SER A 68 2.30 -13.28 -0.63
C SER A 68 1.66 -13.70 -1.95
N LEU A 69 0.83 -12.82 -2.54
CA LEU A 69 0.14 -13.09 -3.81
C LEU A 69 1.10 -13.18 -4.99
N SER A 70 2.12 -12.33 -5.05
CA SER A 70 3.14 -12.38 -6.11
C SER A 70 3.92 -13.68 -6.12
N LYS A 71 4.14 -14.30 -4.95
CA LYS A 71 4.81 -15.60 -4.82
C LYS A 71 3.90 -16.78 -5.18
N SER A 72 2.65 -16.73 -4.74
CA SER A 72 1.69 -17.84 -4.91
C SER A 72 0.93 -17.82 -6.24
N HIS A 73 0.76 -16.65 -6.86
CA HIS A 73 -0.01 -16.43 -8.09
C HIS A 73 0.80 -15.62 -9.11
N GLN A 74 1.83 -16.25 -9.71
CA GLN A 74 2.78 -15.58 -10.61
C GLN A 74 2.15 -14.97 -11.87
N HIS A 75 0.95 -15.40 -12.27
CA HIS A 75 0.19 -14.82 -13.38
C HIS A 75 -0.51 -13.51 -12.99
N LEU A 76 -0.85 -13.34 -11.69
CA LEU A 76 -1.57 -12.19 -11.20
C LEU A 76 -0.67 -10.93 -11.23
N ARG A 77 -1.11 -9.89 -11.91
CA ARG A 77 -0.43 -8.61 -11.93
C ARG A 77 -1.03 -7.70 -10.88
N ILE A 78 -0.21 -7.07 -10.06
CA ILE A 78 -0.68 -6.25 -8.94
C ILE A 78 -0.33 -4.79 -9.20
N ILE A 79 -1.32 -3.92 -9.03
CA ILE A 79 -1.18 -2.46 -9.00
C ILE A 79 -1.52 -1.98 -7.60
N GLY A 80 -0.55 -1.38 -6.91
CA GLY A 80 -0.79 -0.77 -5.61
C GLY A 80 -1.61 0.52 -5.73
N LEU A 81 -2.59 0.68 -4.86
CA LEU A 81 -3.38 1.89 -4.68
C LEU A 81 -3.02 2.57 -3.36
N THR A 82 -2.89 3.89 -3.35
CA THR A 82 -2.62 4.65 -2.12
C THR A 82 -3.27 6.02 -2.14
N SER A 83 -3.63 6.51 -0.95
CA SER A 83 -4.00 7.92 -0.77
C SER A 83 -2.76 8.82 -0.52
N HIS A 84 -1.57 8.23 -0.36
CA HIS A 84 -0.36 8.93 0.07
C HIS A 84 0.70 8.97 -1.03
N LYS A 85 1.30 10.13 -1.26
CA LYS A 85 2.38 10.36 -2.24
C LYS A 85 3.78 10.08 -1.64
N GLN A 86 3.94 8.98 -0.91
CA GLN A 86 5.21 8.64 -0.28
C GLN A 86 5.95 7.58 -1.09
N THR A 87 7.20 7.86 -1.40
CA THR A 87 8.08 6.96 -2.17
C THR A 87 8.40 5.66 -1.43
N SER A 88 8.32 5.65 -0.10
CA SER A 88 8.49 4.44 0.72
C SER A 88 7.45 3.36 0.41
N PHE A 89 6.17 3.74 0.24
CA PHE A 89 5.11 2.82 -0.16
C PHE A 89 5.32 2.28 -1.57
N LEU A 90 5.68 3.18 -2.51
CA LEU A 90 6.02 2.78 -3.87
C LEU A 90 7.17 1.74 -3.88
N LYS A 91 8.28 2.04 -3.20
CA LYS A 91 9.43 1.13 -3.10
C LYS A 91 9.05 -0.21 -2.46
N GLY A 92 8.23 -0.16 -1.39
CA GLY A 92 7.70 -1.36 -0.72
C GLY A 92 6.89 -2.24 -1.66
N MET A 93 5.93 -1.65 -2.38
CA MET A 93 5.07 -2.37 -3.34
C MET A 93 5.86 -2.96 -4.51
N LEU A 94 6.78 -2.21 -5.12
CA LEU A 94 7.61 -2.73 -6.20
C LEU A 94 8.51 -3.89 -5.72
N LYS A 95 9.11 -3.77 -4.54
CA LYS A 95 9.90 -4.85 -3.93
C LYS A 95 9.05 -6.09 -3.63
N ALA A 96 7.78 -5.90 -3.26
CA ALA A 96 6.82 -6.97 -3.02
C ALA A 96 6.29 -7.63 -4.31
N GLY A 97 6.68 -7.12 -5.49
CA GLY A 97 6.32 -7.69 -6.79
C GLY A 97 5.18 -6.98 -7.52
N ALA A 98 4.70 -5.83 -7.02
CA ALA A 98 3.76 -5.02 -7.77
C ALA A 98 4.36 -4.53 -9.09
N ARG A 99 3.55 -4.50 -10.15
CA ARG A 99 3.93 -4.03 -11.49
C ARG A 99 3.44 -2.63 -11.78
N GLY A 100 2.55 -2.10 -10.94
CA GLY A 100 2.03 -0.75 -11.07
C GLY A 100 1.80 -0.09 -9.72
N PHE A 101 1.70 1.25 -9.76
CA PHE A 101 1.40 2.03 -8.57
C PHE A 101 0.63 3.28 -8.94
N LEU A 102 -0.53 3.48 -8.32
CA LEU A 102 -1.45 4.58 -8.56
C LEU A 102 -1.86 5.27 -7.25
N ILE A 103 -2.16 6.55 -7.34
CA ILE A 103 -2.80 7.30 -6.26
C ILE A 103 -4.33 7.17 -6.41
N LYS A 104 -5.07 7.04 -5.31
CA LYS A 104 -6.52 6.79 -5.32
C LYS A 104 -7.36 7.87 -6.02
N ASN A 105 -6.82 9.08 -6.23
CA ASN A 105 -7.47 10.16 -6.98
C ASN A 105 -7.07 10.23 -8.46
N THR A 106 -6.54 9.17 -9.01
CA THR A 106 -6.13 9.07 -10.42
C THR A 106 -7.33 9.17 -11.36
N PRO A 107 -7.24 9.93 -12.49
CA PRO A 107 -8.28 9.97 -13.49
C PRO A 107 -8.59 8.60 -14.11
N ALA A 108 -9.86 8.38 -14.48
CA ALA A 108 -10.37 7.12 -15.04
C ALA A 108 -9.53 6.59 -16.21
N GLN A 109 -9.17 7.46 -17.16
CA GLN A 109 -8.38 7.08 -18.33
C GLN A 109 -7.00 6.56 -17.96
N GLU A 110 -6.38 7.13 -16.94
CA GLU A 110 -5.06 6.72 -16.47
C GLU A 110 -5.12 5.37 -15.73
N ILE A 111 -6.20 5.09 -15.00
CA ILE A 111 -6.43 3.79 -14.36
C ILE A 111 -6.52 2.68 -15.43
N ILE A 112 -7.29 2.90 -16.48
CA ILE A 112 -7.43 1.94 -17.59
C ILE A 112 -6.09 1.76 -18.32
N ALA A 113 -5.33 2.83 -18.54
CA ALA A 113 -4.01 2.77 -19.15
C ALA A 113 -3.02 1.97 -18.27
N ALA A 114 -3.04 2.17 -16.96
CA ALA A 114 -2.21 1.42 -16.02
C ALA A 114 -2.55 -0.08 -16.03
N ILE A 115 -3.84 -0.44 -15.98
CA ILE A 115 -4.31 -1.83 -16.04
C ILE A 115 -3.83 -2.48 -17.34
N THR A 116 -4.00 -1.81 -18.47
CA THR A 116 -3.61 -2.34 -19.79
C THR A 116 -2.10 -2.52 -19.89
N ALA A 117 -1.31 -1.56 -19.42
CA ALA A 117 0.16 -1.64 -19.41
C ALA A 117 0.66 -2.83 -18.57
N VAL A 118 0.13 -2.95 -17.35
CA VAL A 118 0.54 -4.00 -16.41
C VAL A 118 0.09 -5.39 -16.90
N TYR A 119 -1.08 -5.51 -17.49
CA TYR A 119 -1.54 -6.74 -18.16
C TYR A 119 -0.57 -7.18 -19.26
N ASN A 120 -0.04 -6.23 -20.04
CA ASN A 120 0.96 -6.47 -21.10
C ASN A 120 2.40 -6.63 -20.55
N ASN A 121 2.58 -6.91 -19.26
CA ASN A 121 3.87 -7.06 -18.57
C ASN A 121 4.75 -5.81 -18.57
N GLN A 122 4.19 -4.63 -18.79
CA GLN A 122 4.87 -3.35 -18.63
C GLN A 122 4.70 -2.83 -17.20
N GLU A 123 5.70 -2.15 -16.68
CA GLU A 123 5.57 -1.45 -15.39
C GLU A 123 4.87 -0.11 -15.60
N TYR A 124 3.95 0.23 -14.66
CA TYR A 124 3.24 1.49 -14.71
C TYR A 124 3.40 2.27 -13.41
N LEU A 125 4.02 3.44 -13.52
CA LEU A 125 4.13 4.40 -12.42
C LEU A 125 3.63 5.75 -12.91
N GLN A 126 2.80 6.41 -12.11
CA GLN A 126 2.36 7.77 -12.42
C GLN A 126 3.57 8.71 -12.54
N ALA A 127 3.47 9.69 -13.45
CA ALA A 127 4.54 10.66 -13.71
C ALA A 127 5.00 11.36 -12.42
N GLU A 128 4.06 11.80 -11.59
CA GLU A 128 4.33 12.45 -10.32
C GLU A 128 5.15 11.53 -9.36
N MET A 129 4.84 10.25 -9.31
CA MET A 129 5.58 9.31 -8.47
C MET A 129 6.98 9.01 -9.02
N LYS A 130 7.14 8.99 -10.36
CA LYS A 130 8.47 8.89 -10.99
C LYS A 130 9.34 10.09 -10.65
N GLU A 131 8.79 11.31 -10.74
CA GLU A 131 9.51 12.55 -10.42
C GLU A 131 9.94 12.56 -8.94
N LEU A 132 9.06 12.17 -8.01
CA LEU A 132 9.40 12.06 -6.60
C LEU A 132 10.53 11.05 -6.35
N LEU A 133 10.52 9.92 -7.05
CA LEU A 133 11.55 8.89 -6.93
C LEU A 133 12.91 9.40 -7.44
N VAL A 134 12.91 10.08 -8.59
CA VAL A 134 14.12 10.70 -9.17
C VAL A 134 14.64 11.81 -8.26
N ALA A 135 13.76 12.69 -7.78
CA ALA A 135 14.13 13.77 -6.87
C ALA A 135 14.74 13.23 -5.55
N GLU A 136 14.23 12.14 -5.03
CA GLU A 136 14.79 11.47 -3.85
C GLU A 136 16.17 10.86 -4.15
N THR A 137 16.32 10.20 -5.29
CA THR A 137 17.60 9.60 -5.71
C THR A 137 18.69 10.67 -5.90
N LEU A 138 18.33 11.82 -6.44
CA LEU A 138 19.26 12.96 -6.59
C LEU A 138 19.59 13.62 -5.25
N LYS A 139 18.70 13.55 -4.26
CA LYS A 139 18.91 14.10 -2.90
C LYS A 139 19.75 13.21 -2.00
N THR A 140 19.95 11.94 -2.31
CA THR A 140 20.80 11.02 -1.52
C THR A 140 22.27 11.38 -1.52
N GLY A 141 22.70 12.44 -2.25
CA GLY A 141 24.01 13.10 -2.09
C GLY A 141 24.12 14.07 -0.92
N HIS A 142 23.01 14.47 -0.30
CA HIS A 142 22.98 15.35 0.87
C HIS A 142 21.94 14.83 1.86
N HIS A 143 22.38 14.42 3.03
CA HIS A 143 21.57 14.06 4.20
C HIS A 143 20.67 15.23 4.63
N ASN A 144 19.53 15.40 3.96
CA ASN A 144 18.43 16.21 4.48
C ASN A 144 17.29 15.26 4.83
N SER A 145 17.12 15.03 6.11
CA SER A 145 16.13 14.15 6.72
C SER A 145 14.70 14.67 6.43
N PHE A 146 14.09 14.20 5.36
CA PHE A 146 12.66 14.35 5.18
C PHE A 146 11.95 13.65 6.35
N ILE A 147 11.15 14.39 7.10
CA ILE A 147 10.30 13.85 8.16
C ILE A 147 8.96 13.48 7.50
N PRO A 148 8.64 12.20 7.31
CA PRO A 148 7.36 11.82 6.74
C PRO A 148 6.23 12.23 7.69
N LYS A 149 5.14 12.77 7.13
CA LYS A 149 3.97 13.16 7.91
C LYS A 149 3.27 11.91 8.42
N LEU A 150 3.38 11.65 9.71
CA LEU A 150 2.67 10.55 10.37
C LEU A 150 1.18 10.90 10.50
N THR A 151 0.32 9.92 10.32
CA THR A 151 -1.11 10.04 10.67
C THR A 151 -1.25 10.18 12.17
N ARG A 152 -2.38 10.70 12.65
CA ARG A 152 -2.66 10.82 14.09
C ARG A 152 -2.50 9.47 14.79
N ARG A 153 -2.97 8.38 14.17
CA ARG A 153 -2.89 7.03 14.73
C ARG A 153 -1.46 6.51 14.81
N GLU A 154 -0.65 6.78 13.80
CA GLU A 154 0.77 6.44 13.82
C GLU A 154 1.55 7.21 14.87
N GLN A 155 1.21 8.48 15.09
CA GLN A 155 1.81 9.28 16.17
C GLN A 155 1.48 8.72 17.55
N GLU A 156 0.21 8.35 17.79
CA GLU A 156 -0.24 7.73 19.03
C GLU A 156 0.51 6.42 19.30
N ILE A 157 0.62 5.56 18.29
CA ILE A 157 1.31 4.27 18.40
C ILE A 157 2.82 4.49 18.56
N LEU A 158 3.43 5.41 17.81
CA LEU A 158 4.85 5.71 17.91
C LEU A 158 5.22 6.18 19.32
N LYS A 159 4.41 7.06 19.91
CA LYS A 159 4.58 7.53 21.28
C LYS A 159 4.54 6.38 22.27
N LEU A 160 3.54 5.48 22.17
CA LEU A 160 3.45 4.33 23.07
C LEU A 160 4.62 3.33 22.90
N ILE A 161 5.15 3.21 21.67
CA ILE A 161 6.37 2.41 21.43
C ILE A 161 7.58 3.04 22.14
N THR A 162 7.71 4.37 22.06
CA THR A 162 8.81 5.09 22.76
C THR A 162 8.66 5.08 24.28
N ASP A 163 7.43 4.96 24.78
CA ASP A 163 7.10 4.75 26.19
C ASP A 163 7.22 3.27 26.62
N GLU A 164 7.89 2.43 25.80
CA GLU A 164 8.22 1.02 26.05
C GLU A 164 7.01 0.07 26.18
N HIS A 165 5.84 0.44 25.65
CA HIS A 165 4.66 -0.43 25.69
C HIS A 165 4.79 -1.59 24.69
N THR A 166 4.36 -2.75 25.14
CA THR A 166 4.21 -3.95 24.29
C THR A 166 3.07 -3.81 23.28
N THR A 167 3.09 -4.62 22.24
CA THR A 167 2.01 -4.64 21.23
C THR A 167 0.63 -4.88 21.87
N GLN A 168 0.54 -5.74 22.90
CA GLN A 168 -0.70 -6.01 23.62
C GLN A 168 -1.17 -4.78 24.41
N GLU A 169 -0.30 -4.14 25.18
CA GLU A 169 -0.63 -2.94 25.96
C GLU A 169 -1.06 -1.76 25.06
N ILE A 170 -0.44 -1.62 23.89
CA ILE A 170 -0.85 -0.62 22.89
C ILE A 170 -2.24 -0.96 22.35
N ALA A 171 -2.51 -2.23 22.03
CA ALA A 171 -3.81 -2.69 21.55
C ALA A 171 -4.90 -2.38 22.57
N ASP A 172 -4.68 -2.70 23.83
CA ASP A 172 -5.62 -2.48 24.92
C ASP A 172 -5.88 -0.98 25.15
N LYS A 173 -4.84 -0.15 25.19
CA LYS A 173 -4.94 1.31 25.38
C LYS A 173 -5.66 2.02 24.24
N LEU A 174 -5.50 1.53 23.02
CA LEU A 174 -6.03 2.18 21.83
C LEU A 174 -7.31 1.52 21.30
N PHE A 175 -7.83 0.49 22.01
CA PHE A 175 -8.98 -0.29 21.60
C PHE A 175 -8.85 -0.89 20.19
N LEU A 176 -7.68 -1.49 19.91
CA LEU A 176 -7.34 -2.14 18.66
C LEU A 176 -7.08 -3.64 18.87
N SER A 177 -7.02 -4.40 17.77
CA SER A 177 -6.44 -5.73 17.81
C SER A 177 -4.90 -5.66 17.84
N PRO A 178 -4.19 -6.61 18.49
CA PRO A 178 -2.73 -6.68 18.43
C PRO A 178 -2.21 -6.73 16.98
N LYS A 179 -2.93 -7.40 16.09
CA LYS A 179 -2.62 -7.49 14.67
C LYS A 179 -2.68 -6.11 13.98
N THR A 180 -3.68 -5.29 14.32
CA THR A 180 -3.80 -3.93 13.81
C THR A 180 -2.64 -3.04 14.28
N VAL A 181 -2.24 -3.17 15.55
CA VAL A 181 -1.07 -2.46 16.09
C VAL A 181 0.20 -2.86 15.34
N GLU A 182 0.38 -4.15 15.07
CA GLU A 182 1.55 -4.65 14.33
C GLU A 182 1.59 -4.10 12.90
N THR A 183 0.45 -4.00 12.22
CA THR A 183 0.34 -3.36 10.92
C THR A 183 0.80 -1.90 10.96
N HIS A 184 0.35 -1.13 11.95
CA HIS A 184 0.81 0.26 12.13
C HIS A 184 2.30 0.35 12.47
N ARG A 185 2.86 -0.59 13.25
CA ARG A 185 4.30 -0.66 13.53
C ARG A 185 5.12 -0.89 12.26
N GLN A 186 4.67 -1.80 11.38
CA GLN A 186 5.31 -2.06 10.10
C GLN A 186 5.26 -0.82 9.19
N ASN A 187 4.11 -0.15 9.12
CA ASN A 187 3.96 1.09 8.37
C ASN A 187 4.87 2.21 8.90
N LEU A 188 5.00 2.33 10.22
CA LEU A 188 5.94 3.26 10.86
C LEU A 188 7.40 2.93 10.51
N MET A 189 7.79 1.65 10.56
CA MET A 189 9.13 1.22 10.17
C MET A 189 9.42 1.53 8.70
N LEU A 190 8.46 1.30 7.80
CA LEU A 190 8.60 1.66 6.39
C LEU A 190 8.72 3.18 6.19
N LYS A 191 7.82 3.96 6.80
CA LYS A 191 7.80 5.42 6.67
C LYS A 191 9.06 6.09 7.21
N LEU A 192 9.59 5.57 8.31
CA LEU A 192 10.78 6.10 8.97
C LEU A 192 12.08 5.40 8.54
N GLU A 193 12.00 4.46 7.59
CA GLU A 193 13.11 3.66 7.09
C GLU A 193 13.88 2.93 8.22
N ALA A 194 13.15 2.50 9.25
CA ALA A 194 13.70 1.79 10.39
C ALA A 194 13.78 0.28 10.10
N LYS A 195 14.90 -0.35 10.45
CA LYS A 195 15.11 -1.80 10.25
C LYS A 195 14.44 -2.67 11.32
N ASN A 196 14.19 -2.09 12.49
CA ASN A 196 13.58 -2.76 13.65
C ASN A 196 13.01 -1.72 14.62
N SER A 197 12.33 -2.17 15.68
CA SER A 197 11.72 -1.28 16.69
C SER A 197 12.74 -0.38 17.40
N ILE A 198 13.96 -0.85 17.67
CA ILE A 198 15.03 -0.03 18.27
C ILE A 198 15.43 1.10 17.32
N GLY A 199 15.60 0.78 16.04
CA GLY A 199 15.85 1.76 14.97
C GLY A 199 14.72 2.77 14.84
N LEU A 200 13.48 2.33 14.99
CA LEU A 200 12.29 3.18 14.93
C LEU A 200 12.31 4.22 16.06
N VAL A 201 12.54 3.80 17.30
CA VAL A 201 12.66 4.70 18.47
C VAL A 201 13.81 5.70 18.28
N LYS A 202 14.99 5.22 17.87
CA LYS A 202 16.15 6.07 17.62
C LYS A 202 15.87 7.15 16.59
N ILE A 203 15.25 6.79 15.46
CA ILE A 203 14.91 7.73 14.39
C ILE A 203 13.83 8.71 14.85
N ALA A 204 12.83 8.25 15.62
CA ALA A 204 11.78 9.11 16.16
C ALA A 204 12.35 10.20 17.07
N MET A 205 13.25 9.83 17.98
CA MET A 205 13.95 10.79 18.85
C MET A 205 14.85 11.75 18.07
N GLN A 206 15.64 11.24 17.11
CA GLN A 206 16.53 12.09 16.30
C GLN A 206 15.78 13.10 15.44
N LYS A 207 14.56 12.77 15.01
CA LYS A 207 13.72 13.64 14.18
C LYS A 207 12.72 14.48 14.98
N GLY A 208 12.71 14.38 16.31
CA GLY A 208 11.80 15.13 17.18
C GLY A 208 10.33 14.81 16.96
N LEU A 209 10.00 13.53 16.67
CA LEU A 209 8.64 13.07 16.42
C LEU A 209 7.91 12.64 17.71
N VAL A 210 8.66 12.51 18.79
CA VAL A 210 8.25 12.12 20.14
C VAL A 210 9.06 12.88 21.17
#